data_e423db7bdfcbdab6547e29e4cc4871c6
#
_entry.id   e423db7bdfcbdab6547e29e4cc4871c6
#
_cell.length_a   1.000
_cell.length_b   1.000
_cell.length_c   1.000
_cell.angle_alpha   90.00
_cell.angle_beta   90.00
_cell.angle_gamma   90.00
#
_symmetry.space_group_name_H-M   'P 1'
#
loop_
_entity.id
_entity.type
_entity.pdbx_description
1 polymer ?
#
loop_
_entity_poly.entity_id
_entity_poly.type
_entity_poly.pdbx_seq_one_letter_code
_entity_poly.pdbx_strand_id
1 'polypeptide(L)'
;MNKHTRVTVFGIMILCLSLGQSAVFGQDKESLSRGAVILADKTEPVSFFDENNKPLVKSSTIPGVLLPVGASVQTGAGGGALLLLSNGTVVTISANTKMKVSSFVQEPFDDKGQSVGDLKEEPSSSSVLVDLEVGDLVVKTKKLNKKSNFEISSPVGTAGIRGTQFGMGFSPQRGMSLDVTESTVSFRPRGGGRT
;
A
#
# COMPACT_ATOMS: atom_id res chain seq x y z
N MET A 1 -68.94 -33.37 41.59
CA MET A 1 -68.06 -33.23 42.79
C MET A 1 -66.84 -32.41 42.37
N ASN A 2 -66.95 -31.11 42.59
CA ASN A 2 -65.88 -30.19 42.12
C ASN A 2 -65.12 -29.65 43.35
N LYS A 3 -63.83 -29.80 43.28
CA LYS A 3 -62.98 -29.15 44.30
C LYS A 3 -62.30 -27.97 43.62
N HIS A 4 -62.65 -26.77 44.04
CA HIS A 4 -62.01 -25.53 43.64
C HIS A 4 -60.73 -25.34 44.47
N THR A 5 -59.58 -25.28 43.81
CA THR A 5 -58.31 -24.89 44.46
C THR A 5 -58.04 -23.43 44.07
N ARG A 6 -58.09 -22.53 45.10
CA ARG A 6 -57.70 -21.12 44.96
C ARG A 6 -56.16 -21.02 44.97
N VAL A 7 -55.58 -20.46 43.90
CA VAL A 7 -54.18 -20.09 43.89
C VAL A 7 -54.08 -18.57 44.15
N THR A 8 -53.43 -18.27 45.26
CA THR A 8 -53.12 -16.87 45.66
C THR A 8 -51.92 -16.35 44.86
N VAL A 9 -52.13 -15.29 44.08
CA VAL A 9 -51.07 -14.64 43.34
C VAL A 9 -50.38 -13.63 44.26
N PHE A 10 -49.13 -13.90 44.58
CA PHE A 10 -48.25 -12.97 45.26
C PHE A 10 -47.67 -12.00 44.19
N GLY A 11 -48.01 -10.73 44.31
CA GLY A 11 -47.47 -9.69 43.47
C GLY A 11 -45.98 -9.43 43.77
N ILE A 12 -45.12 -9.69 42.83
CA ILE A 12 -43.73 -9.27 42.87
C ILE A 12 -43.65 -7.93 42.14
N MET A 13 -43.41 -6.88 42.89
CA MET A 13 -43.14 -5.55 42.42
C MET A 13 -41.70 -5.52 41.87
N ILE A 14 -41.55 -5.60 40.53
CA ILE A 14 -40.25 -5.46 39.88
C ILE A 14 -39.94 -3.97 39.78
N LEU A 15 -38.98 -3.54 40.57
CA LEU A 15 -38.35 -2.22 40.52
C LEU A 15 -37.48 -2.16 39.29
N CYS A 16 -37.93 -1.51 38.19
CA CYS A 16 -37.14 -1.25 37.01
C CYS A 16 -36.06 -0.22 37.34
N LEU A 17 -34.85 -0.73 37.65
CA LEU A 17 -33.65 0.11 37.63
C LEU A 17 -33.27 0.34 36.17
N SER A 18 -33.56 1.52 35.65
CA SER A 18 -33.08 1.98 34.34
C SER A 18 -31.57 2.25 34.41
N LEU A 19 -30.78 1.22 34.16
CA LEU A 19 -29.35 1.39 33.82
C LEU A 19 -29.28 2.06 32.46
N GLY A 20 -28.95 3.35 32.46
CA GLY A 20 -28.59 4.08 31.24
C GLY A 20 -27.39 3.41 30.57
N GLN A 21 -27.64 2.62 29.56
CA GLN A 21 -26.60 2.18 28.65
C GLN A 21 -26.18 3.39 27.82
N SER A 22 -25.10 4.04 28.23
CA SER A 22 -24.36 4.94 27.35
C SER A 22 -23.86 4.11 26.18
N ALA A 23 -24.53 4.22 25.02
CA ALA A 23 -24.00 3.71 23.78
C ALA A 23 -22.66 4.45 23.52
N VAL A 24 -21.57 3.77 23.83
CA VAL A 24 -20.25 4.15 23.34
C VAL A 24 -20.33 3.94 21.82
N PHE A 25 -20.57 5.03 21.10
CA PHE A 25 -20.27 5.08 19.68
C PHE A 25 -18.77 4.85 19.54
N GLY A 26 -18.38 3.60 19.31
CA GLY A 26 -17.07 3.26 18.81
C GLY A 26 -16.93 4.03 17.50
N GLN A 27 -16.04 4.99 17.46
CA GLN A 27 -15.53 5.48 16.18
C GLN A 27 -14.93 4.27 15.49
N ASP A 28 -15.60 3.79 14.44
CA ASP A 28 -15.01 2.86 13.50
C ASP A 28 -13.72 3.53 13.02
N LYS A 29 -12.59 3.07 13.54
CA LYS A 29 -11.30 3.30 12.91
C LYS A 29 -11.46 2.69 11.53
N GLU A 30 -11.62 3.53 10.52
CA GLU A 30 -11.53 3.14 9.12
C GLU A 30 -10.29 2.24 8.99
N SER A 31 -10.51 0.95 8.88
CA SER A 31 -9.42 -0.02 8.85
C SER A 31 -8.77 0.10 7.48
N LEU A 32 -7.55 0.62 7.42
CA LEU A 32 -6.74 0.58 6.23
C LEU A 32 -6.64 -0.87 5.75
N SER A 33 -7.10 -1.12 4.52
CA SER A 33 -6.95 -2.41 3.86
C SER A 33 -5.61 -2.47 3.11
N ARG A 34 -5.16 -3.67 2.77
CA ARG A 34 -3.99 -3.80 1.89
C ARG A 34 -4.32 -3.24 0.52
N GLY A 35 -3.47 -2.36 0.00
CA GLY A 35 -3.54 -1.91 -1.37
C GLY A 35 -3.15 -3.03 -2.35
N ALA A 36 -3.60 -2.93 -3.60
CA ALA A 36 -3.31 -3.90 -4.64
C ALA A 36 -2.13 -3.43 -5.52
N VAL A 37 -1.19 -4.34 -5.78
CA VAL A 37 -0.06 -4.15 -6.70
C VAL A 37 -0.29 -5.05 -7.91
N ILE A 38 -0.44 -4.47 -9.09
CA ILE A 38 -0.70 -5.17 -10.35
C ILE A 38 0.58 -5.15 -11.18
N LEU A 39 1.04 -6.31 -11.65
CA LEU A 39 2.05 -6.37 -12.70
C LEU A 39 1.39 -5.97 -14.02
N ALA A 40 1.63 -4.74 -14.48
CA ALA A 40 1.01 -4.24 -15.70
C ALA A 40 1.75 -4.70 -16.96
N ASP A 41 3.09 -4.74 -16.90
CA ASP A 41 3.94 -5.21 -18.01
C ASP A 41 5.30 -5.66 -17.51
N LYS A 42 6.03 -6.42 -18.33
CA LYS A 42 7.41 -6.83 -18.04
C LYS A 42 8.21 -7.11 -19.31
N THR A 43 9.51 -6.87 -19.21
CA THR A 43 10.51 -7.22 -20.22
C THR A 43 11.56 -8.12 -19.54
N GLU A 44 11.82 -9.27 -20.13
CA GLU A 44 12.85 -10.19 -19.61
C GLU A 44 14.29 -9.65 -19.85
N PRO A 45 15.26 -9.96 -19.00
CA PRO A 45 15.13 -10.86 -17.85
C PRO A 45 14.59 -10.13 -16.60
N VAL A 46 13.57 -10.70 -16.00
CA VAL A 46 12.98 -10.22 -14.75
C VAL A 46 12.57 -11.39 -13.84
N SER A 47 12.81 -11.26 -12.56
CA SER A 47 12.46 -12.25 -11.53
C SER A 47 11.65 -11.59 -10.42
N PHE A 48 10.70 -12.35 -9.87
CA PHE A 48 9.82 -11.92 -8.79
C PHE A 48 9.96 -12.89 -7.62
N PHE A 49 9.93 -12.34 -6.40
CA PHE A 49 10.07 -13.10 -5.17
C PHE A 49 8.99 -12.68 -4.18
N ASP A 50 8.56 -13.61 -3.32
CA ASP A 50 7.66 -13.30 -2.22
C ASP A 50 8.39 -12.57 -1.06
N GLU A 51 7.66 -12.26 0.01
CA GLU A 51 8.20 -11.60 1.20
C GLU A 51 9.33 -12.37 1.89
N ASN A 52 9.39 -13.71 1.69
CA ASN A 52 10.41 -14.61 2.22
C ASN A 52 11.56 -14.84 1.23
N ASN A 53 11.63 -14.03 0.16
CA ASN A 53 12.64 -14.14 -0.91
C ASN A 53 12.58 -15.48 -1.68
N LYS A 54 11.39 -16.11 -1.72
CA LYS A 54 11.16 -17.33 -2.51
C LYS A 54 10.67 -16.92 -3.91
N PRO A 55 11.22 -17.49 -4.99
CA PRO A 55 10.79 -17.17 -6.35
C PRO A 55 9.30 -17.44 -6.56
N LEU A 56 8.60 -16.47 -7.14
CA LEU A 56 7.22 -16.65 -7.59
C LEU A 56 7.17 -17.49 -8.87
N VAL A 57 6.14 -18.34 -8.98
CA VAL A 57 5.95 -19.17 -10.17
C VAL A 57 5.51 -18.32 -11.37
N LYS A 58 5.85 -18.77 -12.58
CA LYS A 58 5.55 -18.02 -13.83
C LYS A 58 4.08 -17.63 -14.00
N SER A 59 3.14 -18.47 -13.58
CA SER A 59 1.70 -18.17 -13.64
C SER A 59 1.28 -16.99 -12.75
N SER A 60 2.05 -16.69 -11.71
CA SER A 60 1.83 -15.56 -10.80
C SER A 60 2.62 -14.31 -11.20
N THR A 61 3.25 -14.32 -12.37
CA THR A 61 4.11 -13.22 -12.86
C THR A 61 3.83 -12.88 -14.34
N ILE A 62 2.59 -13.05 -14.77
CA ILE A 62 2.11 -12.59 -16.08
C ILE A 62 1.45 -11.22 -15.93
N PRO A 63 1.48 -10.36 -16.95
CA PRO A 63 0.76 -9.09 -16.93
C PRO A 63 -0.72 -9.25 -16.57
N GLY A 64 -1.23 -8.35 -15.75
CA GLY A 64 -2.59 -8.37 -15.20
C GLY A 64 -2.74 -9.10 -13.86
N VAL A 65 -1.72 -9.78 -13.35
CA VAL A 65 -1.78 -10.50 -12.08
C VAL A 65 -1.45 -9.58 -10.89
N LEU A 66 -2.11 -9.83 -9.77
CA LEU A 66 -1.78 -9.19 -8.50
C LEU A 66 -0.51 -9.79 -7.90
N LEU A 67 0.45 -8.93 -7.59
CA LEU A 67 1.61 -9.27 -6.80
C LEU A 67 1.30 -9.07 -5.31
N PRO A 68 1.75 -9.95 -4.42
CA PRO A 68 1.59 -9.73 -2.98
C PRO A 68 2.37 -8.50 -2.54
N VAL A 69 1.81 -7.71 -1.61
CA VAL A 69 2.58 -6.68 -0.89
C VAL A 69 3.69 -7.37 -0.12
N GLY A 70 4.90 -6.85 -0.21
CA GLY A 70 6.11 -7.52 0.28
C GLY A 70 6.87 -8.27 -0.83
N ALA A 71 6.29 -8.39 -2.04
CA ALA A 71 7.01 -8.94 -3.18
C ALA A 71 8.16 -8.04 -3.61
N SER A 72 9.27 -8.66 -4.02
CA SER A 72 10.41 -8.00 -4.64
C SER A 72 10.51 -8.33 -6.12
N VAL A 73 11.02 -7.36 -6.87
CA VAL A 73 11.26 -7.45 -8.32
C VAL A 73 12.74 -7.23 -8.56
N GLN A 74 13.35 -8.11 -9.36
CA GLN A 74 14.73 -8.00 -9.78
C GLN A 74 14.81 -8.10 -11.30
N THR A 75 15.31 -7.05 -11.95
CA THR A 75 15.55 -7.00 -13.40
C THR A 75 17.03 -7.21 -13.70
N GLY A 76 17.31 -7.85 -14.81
CA GLY A 76 18.67 -7.96 -15.34
C GLY A 76 18.96 -6.95 -16.44
N ALA A 77 20.07 -7.14 -17.15
CA ALA A 77 20.47 -6.27 -18.27
C ALA A 77 19.42 -6.31 -19.39
N GLY A 78 18.86 -5.16 -19.74
CA GLY A 78 17.77 -5.02 -20.72
C GLY A 78 16.38 -5.42 -20.20
N GLY A 79 16.28 -5.94 -18.99
CA GLY A 79 15.01 -6.28 -18.35
C GLY A 79 14.27 -5.05 -17.80
N GLY A 80 13.00 -5.21 -17.50
CA GLY A 80 12.17 -4.16 -16.91
C GLY A 80 10.83 -4.68 -16.40
N ALA A 81 10.14 -3.87 -15.62
CA ALA A 81 8.77 -4.15 -15.23
C ALA A 81 7.97 -2.86 -15.00
N LEU A 82 6.68 -2.96 -15.18
CA LEU A 82 5.72 -1.89 -14.91
C LEU A 82 4.72 -2.37 -13.86
N LEU A 83 4.67 -1.69 -12.74
CA LEU A 83 3.69 -1.96 -11.68
C LEU A 83 2.64 -0.84 -11.66
N LEU A 84 1.38 -1.23 -11.53
CA LEU A 84 0.26 -0.34 -11.29
C LEU A 84 -0.29 -0.61 -9.88
N LEU A 85 -0.33 0.42 -9.05
CA LEU A 85 -0.86 0.36 -7.70
C LEU A 85 -2.32 0.82 -7.68
N SER A 86 -3.15 0.25 -6.80
CA SER A 86 -4.58 0.58 -6.72
C SER A 86 -4.88 2.05 -6.39
N ASN A 87 -3.91 2.81 -5.89
CA ASN A 87 -4.00 4.27 -5.73
C ASN A 87 -3.73 5.06 -7.02
N GLY A 88 -3.56 4.39 -8.17
CA GLY A 88 -3.29 5.00 -9.46
C GLY A 88 -1.81 5.32 -9.73
N THR A 89 -0.90 4.94 -8.82
CA THR A 89 0.54 5.11 -9.03
C THR A 89 1.08 4.09 -10.00
N VAL A 90 1.93 4.53 -10.91
CA VAL A 90 2.70 3.69 -11.83
C VAL A 90 4.16 3.72 -11.42
N VAL A 91 4.76 2.53 -11.26
CA VAL A 91 6.19 2.36 -10.98
C VAL A 91 6.84 1.64 -12.15
N THR A 92 7.71 2.33 -12.86
CA THR A 92 8.54 1.75 -13.92
C THR A 92 9.88 1.34 -13.33
N ILE A 93 10.24 0.08 -13.52
CA ILE A 93 11.46 -0.53 -13.01
C ILE A 93 12.41 -0.71 -14.19
N SER A 94 13.56 -0.04 -14.13
CA SER A 94 14.57 -0.09 -15.19
C SER A 94 15.42 -1.37 -15.11
N ALA A 95 16.34 -1.53 -16.06
CA ALA A 95 17.28 -2.65 -16.07
C ALA A 95 18.23 -2.62 -14.86
N ASN A 96 18.73 -3.80 -14.43
CA ASN A 96 19.67 -3.97 -13.33
C ASN A 96 19.16 -3.36 -11.99
N THR A 97 17.86 -3.46 -11.77
CA THR A 97 17.18 -2.89 -10.60
C THR A 97 16.68 -3.98 -9.68
N LYS A 98 16.84 -3.78 -8.37
CA LYS A 98 16.20 -4.61 -7.34
C LYS A 98 15.43 -3.72 -6.39
N MET A 99 14.13 -3.96 -6.30
CA MET A 99 13.20 -3.20 -5.47
C MET A 99 12.15 -4.10 -4.83
N LYS A 100 11.49 -3.57 -3.80
CA LYS A 100 10.42 -4.24 -3.06
C LYS A 100 9.31 -3.24 -2.73
N VAL A 101 8.05 -3.62 -2.89
CA VAL A 101 6.93 -2.89 -2.29
C VAL A 101 6.74 -3.38 -0.86
N SER A 102 7.41 -2.74 0.09
CA SER A 102 7.52 -3.21 1.47
C SER A 102 6.25 -3.02 2.27
N SER A 103 5.50 -1.96 1.97
CA SER A 103 4.19 -1.70 2.57
C SER A 103 3.31 -0.97 1.59
N PHE A 104 2.05 -1.36 1.52
CA PHE A 104 1.02 -0.61 0.83
C PHE A 104 -0.32 -0.84 1.53
N VAL A 105 -0.82 0.21 2.14
CA VAL A 105 -2.16 0.26 2.74
C VAL A 105 -2.94 1.40 2.12
N GLN A 106 -4.24 1.23 1.97
CA GLN A 106 -5.14 2.18 1.34
C GLN A 106 -6.51 2.14 2.02
N GLU A 107 -7.15 3.29 2.19
CA GLU A 107 -8.55 3.35 2.60
C GLU A 107 -9.44 2.70 1.53
N PRO A 108 -10.49 1.97 1.91
CA PRO A 108 -11.44 1.42 0.94
C PRO A 108 -12.02 2.51 0.04
N PHE A 109 -12.25 2.19 -1.23
CA PHE A 109 -12.90 3.09 -2.19
C PHE A 109 -13.76 2.29 -3.17
N ASP A 110 -14.73 2.98 -3.76
CA ASP A 110 -15.54 2.46 -4.86
C ASP A 110 -14.98 3.01 -6.18
N ASP A 111 -14.49 2.14 -7.03
CA ASP A 111 -13.93 2.49 -8.34
C ASP A 111 -15.02 2.86 -9.37
N LYS A 112 -16.30 2.63 -9.05
CA LYS A 112 -17.45 2.85 -9.94
C LYS A 112 -17.29 2.19 -11.31
N GLY A 113 -16.54 1.09 -11.36
CA GLY A 113 -16.24 0.35 -12.59
C GLY A 113 -15.20 1.03 -13.48
N GLN A 114 -14.46 2.03 -12.98
CA GLN A 114 -13.35 2.65 -13.71
C GLN A 114 -12.05 1.84 -13.53
N SER A 115 -11.27 1.79 -14.59
CA SER A 115 -9.91 1.25 -14.48
C SER A 115 -9.04 2.14 -13.61
N VAL A 116 -8.25 1.54 -12.72
CA VAL A 116 -7.29 2.26 -11.87
C VAL A 116 -6.33 3.13 -12.70
N GLY A 117 -5.98 2.69 -13.91
CA GLY A 117 -5.12 3.46 -14.83
C GLY A 117 -5.76 4.78 -15.30
N ASP A 118 -7.09 4.83 -15.40
CA ASP A 118 -7.84 5.98 -15.92
C ASP A 118 -8.22 7.01 -14.85
N LEU A 119 -7.95 6.72 -13.59
CA LEU A 119 -8.19 7.64 -12.49
C LEU A 119 -7.42 8.95 -12.71
N LYS A 120 -8.09 10.09 -12.47
CA LYS A 120 -7.48 11.43 -12.56
C LYS A 120 -6.74 11.82 -11.29
N GLU A 121 -7.29 11.43 -10.15
CA GLU A 121 -6.76 11.68 -8.81
C GLU A 121 -6.68 10.36 -8.04
N GLU A 122 -5.96 10.33 -6.95
CA GLU A 122 -5.95 9.20 -6.03
C GLU A 122 -7.35 8.95 -5.46
N PRO A 123 -7.90 7.71 -5.53
CA PRO A 123 -9.29 7.46 -5.17
C PRO A 123 -9.56 7.53 -3.67
N SER A 124 -8.58 7.21 -2.85
CA SER A 124 -8.65 7.25 -1.38
C SER A 124 -7.27 7.44 -0.79
N SER A 125 -7.18 7.78 0.49
CA SER A 125 -5.88 7.97 1.16
C SER A 125 -5.09 6.67 1.22
N SER A 126 -3.78 6.77 0.96
CA SER A 126 -2.89 5.62 0.97
C SER A 126 -1.54 5.90 1.63
N SER A 127 -0.86 4.83 2.06
CA SER A 127 0.52 4.88 2.50
C SER A 127 1.31 3.79 1.80
N VAL A 128 2.33 4.19 1.06
CA VAL A 128 3.20 3.32 0.26
C VAL A 128 4.64 3.48 0.69
N LEU A 129 5.31 2.36 0.92
CA LEU A 129 6.76 2.29 1.12
C LEU A 129 7.35 1.33 0.09
N VAL A 130 8.27 1.85 -0.71
CA VAL A 130 9.09 1.10 -1.66
C VAL A 130 10.52 1.10 -1.15
N ASP A 131 11.16 -0.07 -1.15
CA ASP A 131 12.60 -0.18 -0.90
C ASP A 131 13.31 -0.38 -2.25
N LEU A 132 14.21 0.55 -2.59
CA LEU A 132 15.13 0.46 -3.72
C LEU A 132 16.49 0.01 -3.20
N GLU A 133 16.83 -1.25 -3.45
CA GLU A 133 18.13 -1.81 -3.02
C GLU A 133 19.26 -1.35 -3.97
N VAL A 134 19.01 -1.39 -5.27
CA VAL A 134 19.91 -0.96 -6.33
C VAL A 134 19.15 -0.72 -7.63
N GLY A 135 19.63 0.15 -8.50
CA GLY A 135 19.09 0.43 -9.82
C GLY A 135 18.27 1.71 -9.89
N ASP A 136 17.36 1.79 -10.83
CA ASP A 136 16.65 3.01 -11.19
C ASP A 136 15.15 2.76 -11.33
N LEU A 137 14.35 3.66 -10.73
CA LEU A 137 12.89 3.68 -10.78
C LEU A 137 12.40 5.01 -11.35
N VAL A 138 11.34 4.95 -12.14
CA VAL A 138 10.52 6.13 -12.47
C VAL A 138 9.14 5.92 -11.88
N VAL A 139 8.69 6.86 -11.08
CA VAL A 139 7.39 6.81 -10.42
C VAL A 139 6.52 7.94 -10.93
N LYS A 140 5.30 7.61 -11.33
CA LYS A 140 4.27 8.55 -11.70
C LYS A 140 3.06 8.33 -10.81
N THR A 141 2.81 9.27 -9.90
CA THR A 141 1.63 9.24 -9.03
C THR A 141 0.50 10.05 -9.67
N LYS A 142 -0.73 9.74 -9.29
CA LYS A 142 -1.83 10.72 -9.43
C LYS A 142 -1.64 11.82 -8.39
N LYS A 143 -2.48 12.85 -8.43
CA LYS A 143 -2.51 13.84 -7.36
C LYS A 143 -2.89 13.14 -6.04
N LEU A 144 -1.94 13.05 -5.12
CA LEU A 144 -2.11 12.37 -3.85
C LEU A 144 -3.03 13.15 -2.90
N ASN A 145 -3.83 12.45 -2.12
CA ASN A 145 -4.60 13.02 -1.03
C ASN A 145 -3.68 13.64 0.04
N LYS A 146 -4.19 14.61 0.78
CA LYS A 146 -3.40 15.31 1.82
C LYS A 146 -2.88 14.37 2.91
N LYS A 147 -3.63 13.30 3.22
CA LYS A 147 -3.27 12.28 4.22
C LYS A 147 -2.38 11.18 3.66
N SER A 148 -2.23 11.11 2.33
CA SER A 148 -1.45 10.05 1.70
C SER A 148 0.05 10.28 1.87
N ASN A 149 0.79 9.19 1.93
CA ASN A 149 2.23 9.16 2.02
C ASN A 149 2.80 8.20 0.97
N PHE A 150 3.78 8.66 0.21
CA PHE A 150 4.56 7.82 -0.70
C PHE A 150 6.03 8.02 -0.44
N GLU A 151 6.71 6.95 -0.03
CA GLU A 151 8.12 6.99 0.30
C GLU A 151 8.90 5.94 -0.47
N ILE A 152 10.11 6.29 -0.91
CA ILE A 152 11.11 5.34 -1.39
C ILE A 152 12.32 5.38 -0.47
N SER A 153 12.60 4.23 0.14
CA SER A 153 13.80 4.01 0.95
C SER A 153 14.92 3.44 0.09
N SER A 154 16.13 3.88 0.35
CA SER A 154 17.37 3.34 -0.24
C SER A 154 18.42 3.12 0.85
N PRO A 155 19.57 2.48 0.56
CA PRO A 155 20.64 2.32 1.51
C PRO A 155 21.18 3.63 2.10
N VAL A 156 21.03 4.76 1.39
CA VAL A 156 21.58 6.07 1.79
C VAL A 156 20.53 7.04 2.32
N GLY A 157 19.26 6.75 2.22
CA GLY A 157 18.20 7.63 2.72
C GLY A 157 16.84 7.32 2.16
N THR A 158 15.85 8.11 2.58
CA THR A 158 14.45 7.98 2.19
C THR A 158 13.97 9.25 1.50
N ALA A 159 13.40 9.10 0.33
CA ALA A 159 12.70 10.15 -0.42
C ALA A 159 11.20 10.07 -0.14
N GLY A 160 10.62 11.13 0.41
CA GLY A 160 9.18 11.32 0.54
C GLY A 160 8.67 12.19 -0.61
N ILE A 161 7.58 11.79 -1.23
CA ILE A 161 7.12 12.33 -2.50
C ILE A 161 5.74 12.96 -2.34
N ARG A 162 5.63 14.19 -2.86
CA ARG A 162 4.36 14.88 -3.08
C ARG A 162 4.37 15.47 -4.47
N GLY A 163 3.81 14.75 -5.44
CA GLY A 163 3.76 15.22 -6.81
C GLY A 163 3.61 14.11 -7.82
N THR A 164 3.68 14.45 -9.11
CA THR A 164 3.17 13.59 -10.15
C THR A 164 4.23 12.72 -10.85
N GLN A 165 5.47 13.18 -10.99
CA GLN A 165 6.49 12.39 -11.66
C GLN A 165 7.91 12.69 -11.15
N PHE A 166 8.65 11.63 -10.85
CA PHE A 166 10.06 11.71 -10.47
C PHE A 166 10.79 10.41 -10.80
N GLY A 167 12.11 10.48 -10.94
CA GLY A 167 13.03 9.35 -11.03
C GLY A 167 13.90 9.27 -9.77
N MET A 168 14.18 8.06 -9.32
CA MET A 168 15.16 7.80 -8.27
C MET A 168 16.07 6.64 -8.66
N GLY A 169 17.37 6.85 -8.54
CA GLY A 169 18.38 5.85 -8.78
C GLY A 169 19.31 5.69 -7.59
N PHE A 170 19.80 4.48 -7.40
CA PHE A 170 20.86 4.19 -6.44
C PHE A 170 21.82 3.11 -6.98
N SER A 171 23.11 3.35 -6.86
CA SER A 171 24.12 2.31 -6.98
C SER A 171 25.28 2.56 -6.01
N PRO A 172 25.96 1.52 -5.52
CA PRO A 172 27.12 1.70 -4.62
C PRO A 172 28.24 2.54 -5.24
N GLN A 173 28.38 2.53 -6.56
CA GLN A 173 29.44 3.24 -7.29
C GLN A 173 29.11 4.70 -7.56
N ARG A 174 27.84 4.99 -7.89
CA ARG A 174 27.39 6.35 -8.29
C ARG A 174 26.73 7.12 -7.14
N GLY A 175 26.34 6.42 -6.05
CA GLY A 175 25.50 6.98 -5.02
C GLY A 175 24.04 7.07 -5.48
N MET A 176 23.29 8.02 -4.93
CA MET A 176 21.89 8.26 -5.25
C MET A 176 21.73 9.40 -6.24
N SER A 177 20.78 9.23 -7.17
CA SER A 177 20.26 10.28 -8.05
C SER A 177 18.77 10.51 -7.80
N LEU A 178 18.33 11.76 -7.95
CA LEU A 178 16.93 12.16 -7.94
C LEU A 178 16.69 13.10 -9.12
N ASP A 179 15.76 12.70 -9.98
CA ASP A 179 15.28 13.50 -11.12
C ASP A 179 13.82 13.88 -10.85
N VAL A 180 13.57 15.16 -10.64
CA VAL A 180 12.25 15.68 -10.27
C VAL A 180 11.71 16.52 -11.42
N THR A 181 10.66 16.04 -12.10
CA THR A 181 10.10 16.75 -13.25
C THR A 181 8.90 17.59 -12.83
N GLU A 182 7.99 17.05 -12.05
CA GLU A 182 6.75 17.73 -11.63
C GLU A 182 6.38 17.35 -10.19
N SER A 183 7.25 17.70 -9.21
CA SER A 183 7.05 17.20 -7.85
C SER A 183 7.74 18.04 -6.80
N THR A 184 7.31 17.86 -5.57
CA THR A 184 8.13 18.20 -4.40
C THR A 184 8.63 16.90 -3.79
N VAL A 185 9.94 16.74 -3.70
CA VAL A 185 10.59 15.58 -3.07
C VAL A 185 11.34 16.07 -1.83
N SER A 186 11.04 15.46 -0.69
CA SER A 186 11.80 15.64 0.54
C SER A 186 12.75 14.46 0.70
N PHE A 187 14.03 14.71 0.91
CA PHE A 187 15.02 13.66 1.16
C PHE A 187 15.52 13.70 2.59
N ARG A 188 15.48 12.53 3.27
CA ARG A 188 16.05 12.32 4.58
C ARG A 188 17.22 11.35 4.46
N PRO A 189 18.48 11.81 4.61
CA PRO A 189 19.64 10.91 4.61
C PRO A 189 19.52 9.90 5.75
N ARG A 190 19.91 8.66 5.49
CA ARG A 190 20.11 7.69 6.57
C ARG A 190 21.34 8.15 7.35
N GLY A 191 21.20 8.48 8.64
CA GLY A 191 22.28 8.97 9.47
C GLY A 191 23.47 8.02 9.41
N GLY A 192 24.55 8.46 8.81
CA GLY A 192 25.84 7.83 8.95
C GLY A 192 26.28 8.04 10.40
N GLY A 193 26.39 6.96 11.16
CA GLY A 193 27.06 7.03 12.44
C GLY A 193 28.44 7.66 12.20
N ARG A 194 28.72 8.79 12.84
CA ARG A 194 30.07 9.31 12.89
C ARG A 194 30.90 8.26 13.64
N THR A 195 31.79 7.60 12.93
CA THR A 195 32.91 6.86 13.50
C THR A 195 33.92 7.84 14.07
#